data_a3c2d8dfd498f6591ae24a103ed42a98
#
_entry.id   a3c2d8dfd498f6591ae24a103ed42a98
#
_cell.length_a   1.000
_cell.length_b   1.000
_cell.length_c   1.000
_cell.angle_alpha   90.00
_cell.angle_beta   90.00
_cell.angle_gamma   90.00
#
_symmetry.space_group_name_H-M   'P 1'
#
loop_
_entity.id
_entity.type
_entity.pdbx_description
1 polymer ?
#
loop_
_entity_poly.entity_id
_entity_poly.type
_entity_poly.pdbx_seq_one_letter_code
_entity_poly.pdbx_strand_id
1 'polypeptide(L)'
;KLQKLISKLEKHHKKKLDLSLGRTFNLLKKLGNPQDKLKNVITVVGTNAKASMCYSLKSILNQAGHKTNLYTSPHLLSYTERYIFEDKEINEEDLIELLTGVEKTLGDDNATLFEILTCAFIKHAENFKDNINIVEAGLFHRFDSTNVFKENLMTLIGVIHNDHFQWLENKSIEGVIYEKTAKLLNSNIFINKQVNNEIRDKIEKSLEKNTSNKYFFGKDFNIAKSENGFIQYQDELGELVLPEPSILGDHQLYNVSTSIAASRKIFNIKDEYIRNGIKNISLKARLDEIKSGKLKDIAGNNKLVIDGGHNISASLSIANWVKNQNEEVNLIVGMMKDKEHVEFIKAFENIVNSITLIDIPNQDGAISKEDFKKKLDNSKLNLKLSNGIEESIKSLSKNENTIILCVGSLYLAGEILSLN
;
A
#
# COMPACT_ATOMS: atom_id res chain seq x y z
N LYS A 1 17.54 -4.16 18.93
CA LYS A 1 17.07 -3.20 19.97
C LYS A 1 15.66 -2.72 19.64
N LEU A 2 15.39 -2.31 18.39
CA LEU A 2 14.07 -1.83 17.94
C LEU A 2 12.97 -2.88 18.20
N GLN A 3 13.16 -4.15 17.82
CA GLN A 3 12.17 -5.21 18.02
C GLN A 3 11.77 -5.40 19.49
N LYS A 4 12.73 -5.29 20.43
CA LYS A 4 12.44 -5.35 21.86
C LYS A 4 11.58 -4.18 22.32
N LEU A 5 11.86 -2.98 21.80
CA LEU A 5 11.05 -1.80 22.10
C LEU A 5 9.63 -1.95 21.53
N ILE A 6 9.48 -2.38 20.28
CA ILE A 6 8.18 -2.64 19.66
C ILE A 6 7.36 -3.65 20.49
N SER A 7 7.95 -4.78 20.88
CA SER A 7 7.27 -5.78 21.72
C SER A 7 6.88 -5.24 23.11
N LYS A 8 7.58 -4.22 23.61
CA LYS A 8 7.18 -3.51 24.83
C LYS A 8 5.99 -2.58 24.57
N LEU A 9 6.05 -1.82 23.49
CA LEU A 9 4.98 -0.89 23.10
C LEU A 9 3.66 -1.60 22.81
N GLU A 10 3.68 -2.81 22.23
CA GLU A 10 2.49 -3.62 22.00
C GLU A 10 1.73 -3.96 23.29
N LYS A 11 2.39 -3.95 24.45
CA LYS A 11 1.77 -4.28 25.75
C LYS A 11 0.97 -3.14 26.35
N HIS A 12 1.11 -1.89 25.87
CA HIS A 12 0.34 -0.77 26.36
C HIS A 12 -1.17 -0.88 26.09
N HIS A 13 -1.58 -1.74 25.15
CA HIS A 13 -2.98 -2.02 24.89
C HIS A 13 -3.21 -3.52 24.64
N LYS A 14 -4.27 -4.07 25.28
CA LYS A 14 -4.60 -5.51 25.17
C LYS A 14 -5.06 -5.91 23.76
N LYS A 15 -5.62 -4.98 23.00
CA LYS A 15 -6.08 -5.22 21.62
C LYS A 15 -5.08 -4.63 20.64
N LYS A 16 -4.74 -5.38 19.60
CA LYS A 16 -3.91 -4.87 18.50
C LYS A 16 -4.61 -3.77 17.69
N LEU A 17 -5.94 -3.83 17.63
CA LEU A 17 -6.79 -2.88 16.96
C LEU A 17 -7.96 -2.50 17.86
N ASP A 18 -8.17 -1.20 18.02
CA ASP A 18 -9.32 -0.64 18.74
C ASP A 18 -9.64 0.74 18.14
N LEU A 19 -10.77 0.81 17.45
CA LEU A 19 -11.17 1.97 16.65
C LEU A 19 -11.66 3.11 17.56
N SER A 20 -10.76 4.00 17.92
CA SER A 20 -11.04 5.19 18.73
C SER A 20 -9.97 6.25 18.50
N LEU A 21 -10.38 7.52 18.44
CA LEU A 21 -9.44 8.66 18.34
C LEU A 21 -9.08 9.27 19.70
N GLY A 22 -9.83 8.96 20.76
CA GLY A 22 -9.63 9.57 22.08
C GLY A 22 -8.23 9.37 22.63
N ARG A 23 -7.68 8.15 22.54
CA ARG A 23 -6.32 7.82 23.00
C ARG A 23 -5.26 8.54 22.17
N THR A 24 -5.45 8.59 20.85
CA THR A 24 -4.53 9.30 19.95
C THR A 24 -4.48 10.79 20.27
N PHE A 25 -5.63 11.44 20.43
CA PHE A 25 -5.68 12.87 20.82
C PHE A 25 -5.11 13.12 22.21
N ASN A 26 -5.32 12.21 23.17
CA ASN A 26 -4.72 12.33 24.49
C ASN A 26 -3.19 12.30 24.43
N LEU A 27 -2.62 11.35 23.68
CA LEU A 27 -1.17 11.25 23.49
C LEU A 27 -0.63 12.48 22.74
N LEU A 28 -1.28 12.90 21.65
CA LEU A 28 -0.89 14.11 20.91
C LEU A 28 -0.90 15.37 21.79
N LYS A 29 -1.92 15.50 22.67
CA LYS A 29 -1.99 16.61 23.64
C LYS A 29 -0.79 16.60 24.59
N LYS A 30 -0.41 15.45 25.13
CA LYS A 30 0.79 15.31 25.98
C LYS A 30 2.08 15.62 25.21
N LEU A 31 2.14 15.35 23.91
CA LEU A 31 3.26 15.67 23.03
C LEU A 31 3.31 17.14 22.59
N GLY A 32 2.35 17.98 23.03
CA GLY A 32 2.28 19.41 22.71
C GLY A 32 1.51 19.73 21.43
N ASN A 33 0.55 18.88 21.04
CA ASN A 33 -0.29 18.99 19.84
C ASN A 33 0.50 19.20 18.55
N PRO A 34 1.46 18.36 18.22
CA PRO A 34 2.30 18.54 17.03
C PRO A 34 1.49 18.51 15.73
N GLN A 35 0.34 17.81 15.67
CA GLN A 35 -0.55 17.77 14.51
C GLN A 35 -1.09 19.16 14.11
N ASP A 36 -1.23 20.09 15.07
CA ASP A 36 -1.73 21.45 14.81
C ASP A 36 -0.64 22.34 14.16
N LYS A 37 0.60 21.89 14.11
CA LYS A 37 1.74 22.59 13.53
C LYS A 37 2.07 22.15 12.11
N LEU A 38 1.57 20.97 11.69
CA LEU A 38 1.74 20.48 10.33
C LEU A 38 0.68 21.08 9.43
N LYS A 39 1.09 21.79 8.37
CA LYS A 39 0.18 22.47 7.45
C LYS A 39 -0.02 21.64 6.21
N ASN A 40 0.88 21.35 5.43
CA ASN A 40 0.77 20.77 4.09
C ASN A 40 0.49 19.25 4.15
N VAL A 41 -0.62 18.84 4.76
CA VAL A 41 -0.99 17.44 4.91
C VAL A 41 -1.76 16.94 3.69
N ILE A 42 -1.40 15.75 3.21
CA ILE A 42 -2.10 14.99 2.18
C ILE A 42 -2.53 13.67 2.79
N THR A 43 -3.81 13.41 2.77
CA THR A 43 -4.40 12.17 3.30
C THR A 43 -4.59 11.16 2.17
N VAL A 44 -4.20 9.90 2.39
CA VAL A 44 -4.39 8.83 1.40
C VAL A 44 -5.15 7.68 2.03
N VAL A 45 -6.35 7.39 1.51
CA VAL A 45 -7.25 6.34 1.99
C VAL A 45 -7.56 5.34 0.88
N GLY A 46 -8.03 4.17 1.22
CA GLY A 46 -8.39 3.12 0.27
C GLY A 46 -8.23 1.73 0.86
N THR A 47 -8.75 0.71 0.20
CA THR A 47 -8.41 -0.68 0.48
C THR A 47 -7.06 -0.99 -0.17
N ASN A 48 -6.95 -0.76 -1.47
CA ASN A 48 -5.73 -0.91 -2.27
C ASN A 48 -5.28 0.43 -2.85
N ALA A 49 -4.12 0.44 -3.51
CA ALA A 49 -3.49 1.56 -4.19
C ALA A 49 -2.86 2.64 -3.29
N LYS A 50 -3.10 2.66 -1.98
CA LYS A 50 -2.61 3.71 -1.07
C LYS A 50 -1.11 3.95 -1.21
N ALA A 51 -0.29 2.92 -0.93
CA ALA A 51 1.17 3.04 -1.03
C ALA A 51 1.63 3.46 -2.43
N SER A 52 1.05 2.88 -3.49
CA SER A 52 1.39 3.26 -4.87
C SER A 52 1.13 4.74 -5.15
N MET A 53 0.00 5.28 -4.69
CA MET A 53 -0.30 6.71 -4.82
C MET A 53 0.64 7.57 -3.95
N CYS A 54 0.92 7.17 -2.71
CA CYS A 54 1.85 7.87 -1.82
C CYS A 54 3.24 8.01 -2.45
N TYR A 55 3.81 6.89 -2.91
CA TYR A 55 5.16 6.89 -3.50
C TYR A 55 5.21 7.57 -4.87
N SER A 56 4.16 7.46 -5.69
CA SER A 56 4.05 8.18 -6.95
C SER A 56 4.01 9.69 -6.74
N LEU A 57 3.16 10.14 -5.82
CA LEU A 57 3.03 11.55 -5.50
C LEU A 57 4.32 12.11 -4.90
N LYS A 58 4.92 11.39 -3.95
CA LYS A 58 6.22 11.75 -3.35
C LYS A 58 7.28 11.91 -4.44
N SER A 59 7.39 10.96 -5.36
CA SER A 59 8.38 11.01 -6.43
C SER A 59 8.19 12.21 -7.34
N ILE A 60 6.95 12.49 -7.77
CA ILE A 60 6.63 13.66 -8.61
C ILE A 60 6.96 14.97 -7.89
N LEU A 61 6.54 15.11 -6.64
CA LEU A 61 6.77 16.31 -5.85
C LEU A 61 8.26 16.56 -5.58
N ASN A 62 9.02 15.51 -5.27
CA ASN A 62 10.47 15.63 -5.04
C ASN A 62 11.21 16.04 -6.31
N GLN A 63 10.83 15.52 -7.50
CA GLN A 63 11.41 15.95 -8.78
C GLN A 63 11.15 17.43 -9.07
N ALA A 64 10.03 17.95 -8.61
CA ALA A 64 9.70 19.38 -8.72
C ALA A 64 10.35 20.26 -7.63
N GLY A 65 11.20 19.68 -6.78
CA GLY A 65 11.93 20.40 -5.73
C GLY A 65 11.16 20.60 -4.43
N HIS A 66 9.96 20.00 -4.28
CA HIS A 66 9.26 20.01 -3.00
C HIS A 66 9.90 19.02 -2.03
N LYS A 67 10.05 19.44 -0.78
CA LYS A 67 10.45 18.53 0.29
C LYS A 67 9.23 17.81 0.85
N THR A 68 9.32 16.49 0.97
CA THR A 68 8.21 15.65 1.42
C THR A 68 8.59 14.83 2.63
N ASN A 69 7.61 14.61 3.51
CA ASN A 69 7.63 13.56 4.51
C ASN A 69 6.57 12.53 4.15
N LEU A 70 6.82 11.27 4.42
CA LEU A 70 5.89 10.18 4.10
C LEU A 70 5.74 9.24 5.28
N TYR A 71 4.48 9.01 5.68
CA TYR A 71 4.09 7.96 6.63
C TYR A 71 3.28 6.88 5.92
N THR A 72 3.77 5.65 5.97
CA THR A 72 3.12 4.49 5.33
C THR A 72 3.01 3.31 6.29
N SER A 73 2.07 2.40 6.00
CA SER A 73 1.90 1.14 6.71
C SER A 73 1.19 0.08 5.86
N PRO A 74 1.50 -1.21 6.08
CA PRO A 74 2.60 -1.74 6.90
C PRO A 74 3.97 -1.59 6.23
N HIS A 75 5.05 -1.95 6.92
CA HIS A 75 6.39 -2.10 6.36
C HIS A 75 6.61 -3.52 5.80
N LEU A 76 7.69 -3.73 5.07
CA LEU A 76 8.12 -5.03 4.56
C LEU A 76 9.16 -5.68 5.48
N LEU A 77 10.24 -4.99 5.78
CA LEU A 77 11.38 -5.48 6.55
C LEU A 77 11.53 -4.81 7.91
N SER A 78 11.42 -3.49 7.96
CA SER A 78 11.69 -2.70 9.15
C SER A 78 10.64 -1.64 9.42
N TYR A 79 10.38 -1.36 10.68
CA TYR A 79 9.55 -0.23 11.10
C TYR A 79 10.06 1.12 10.62
N THR A 80 11.35 1.25 10.32
CA THR A 80 11.96 2.45 9.76
C THR A 80 11.36 2.85 8.41
N GLU A 81 10.96 1.88 7.58
CA GLU A 81 10.31 2.10 6.29
C GLU A 81 9.03 2.94 6.37
N ARG A 82 8.37 2.96 7.54
CA ARG A 82 7.15 3.74 7.77
C ARG A 82 7.40 5.24 7.87
N TYR A 83 8.66 5.67 8.02
CA TYR A 83 9.06 7.02 8.39
C TYR A 83 10.08 7.56 7.39
N ILE A 84 9.62 8.31 6.41
CA ILE A 84 10.50 8.98 5.44
C ILE A 84 10.41 10.48 5.65
N PHE A 85 11.55 11.14 5.85
CA PHE A 85 11.66 12.58 6.02
C PHE A 85 12.68 13.14 5.03
N GLU A 86 12.26 14.12 4.21
CA GLU A 86 13.10 14.72 3.16
C GLU A 86 13.77 13.68 2.25
N ASP A 87 12.97 12.69 1.83
CA ASP A 87 13.37 11.56 0.97
C ASP A 87 14.35 10.55 1.61
N LYS A 88 14.51 10.62 2.93
CA LYS A 88 15.35 9.67 3.69
C LYS A 88 14.52 8.90 4.69
N GLU A 89 14.68 7.60 4.67
CA GLU A 89 14.17 6.73 5.71
C GLU A 89 14.87 7.03 7.03
N ILE A 90 14.11 7.11 8.13
CA ILE A 90 14.68 7.28 9.47
C ILE A 90 15.60 6.10 9.79
N ASN A 91 16.75 6.35 10.39
CA ASN A 91 17.61 5.26 10.83
C ASN A 91 17.07 4.60 12.11
N GLU A 92 17.54 3.39 12.43
CA GLU A 92 17.05 2.60 13.57
C GLU A 92 17.30 3.29 14.90
N GLU A 93 18.42 3.98 15.06
CA GLU A 93 18.80 4.65 16.31
C GLU A 93 17.87 5.83 16.59
N ASP A 94 17.64 6.68 15.60
CA ASP A 94 16.72 7.83 15.71
C ASP A 94 15.28 7.37 15.95
N LEU A 95 14.83 6.28 15.30
CA LEU A 95 13.51 5.71 15.54
C LEU A 95 13.37 5.18 16.98
N ILE A 96 14.38 4.50 17.50
CA ILE A 96 14.39 4.04 18.90
C ILE A 96 14.32 5.21 19.87
N GLU A 97 15.10 6.28 19.64
CA GLU A 97 15.06 7.47 20.48
C GLU A 97 13.67 8.13 20.44
N LEU A 98 13.13 8.33 19.24
CA LEU A 98 11.80 8.90 19.02
C LEU A 98 10.70 8.10 19.75
N LEU A 99 10.65 6.79 19.54
CA LEU A 99 9.64 5.91 20.14
C LEU A 99 9.79 5.84 21.67
N THR A 100 11.02 5.83 22.18
CA THR A 100 11.29 5.87 23.63
C THR A 100 10.80 7.19 24.24
N GLY A 101 10.99 8.31 23.56
CA GLY A 101 10.48 9.61 23.99
C GLY A 101 8.95 9.67 24.02
N VAL A 102 8.30 9.12 23.00
CA VAL A 102 6.84 9.04 22.93
C VAL A 102 6.29 8.10 24.01
N GLU A 103 6.90 6.93 24.24
CA GLU A 103 6.52 6.01 25.32
C GLU A 103 6.62 6.66 26.69
N LYS A 104 7.73 7.38 26.96
CA LYS A 104 7.91 8.12 28.21
C LYS A 104 6.79 9.16 28.41
N THR A 105 6.37 9.84 27.34
CA THR A 105 5.29 10.82 27.39
C THR A 105 3.93 10.16 27.57
N LEU A 106 3.70 9.00 26.99
CA LEU A 106 2.50 8.20 27.19
C LEU A 106 2.33 7.82 28.67
N GLY A 107 3.41 7.35 29.31
CA GLY A 107 3.40 6.92 30.71
C GLY A 107 2.51 5.67 30.88
N ASP A 108 1.61 5.74 31.87
CA ASP A 108 0.69 4.64 32.20
C ASP A 108 -0.60 4.63 31.36
N ASP A 109 -0.73 5.58 30.40
CA ASP A 109 -1.92 5.62 29.55
C ASP A 109 -1.92 4.47 28.53
N ASN A 110 -3.13 4.09 28.10
CA ASN A 110 -3.31 3.08 27.06
C ASN A 110 -3.21 3.71 25.67
N ALA A 111 -2.46 3.06 24.77
CA ALA A 111 -2.47 3.33 23.33
C ALA A 111 -2.10 2.06 22.56
N THR A 112 -2.71 1.83 21.42
CA THR A 112 -2.30 0.74 20.52
C THR A 112 -0.93 1.05 19.91
N LEU A 113 -0.22 0.04 19.47
CA LEU A 113 1.06 0.24 18.78
C LEU A 113 0.91 1.21 17.60
N PHE A 114 -0.15 1.06 16.78
CA PHE A 114 -0.35 1.94 15.63
C PHE A 114 -0.59 3.40 16.02
N GLU A 115 -1.32 3.65 17.11
CA GLU A 115 -1.52 5.01 17.66
C GLU A 115 -0.19 5.62 18.11
N ILE A 116 0.66 4.84 18.80
CA ILE A 116 2.00 5.29 19.23
C ILE A 116 2.87 5.60 18.02
N LEU A 117 2.91 4.72 17.02
CA LEU A 117 3.69 4.91 15.80
C LEU A 117 3.23 6.16 15.02
N THR A 118 1.93 6.36 14.90
CA THR A 118 1.37 7.54 14.22
C THR A 118 1.71 8.83 14.95
N CYS A 119 1.54 8.85 16.28
CA CYS A 119 1.93 10.01 17.09
C CYS A 119 3.42 10.31 17.03
N ALA A 120 4.25 9.28 16.94
CA ALA A 120 5.71 9.42 16.77
C ALA A 120 6.05 10.07 15.42
N PHE A 121 5.41 9.62 14.32
CA PHE A 121 5.59 10.27 13.02
C PHE A 121 5.24 11.75 13.08
N ILE A 122 4.05 12.07 13.59
CA ILE A 122 3.56 13.46 13.67
C ILE A 122 4.49 14.31 14.54
N LYS A 123 4.98 13.74 15.66
CA LYS A 123 5.93 14.43 16.55
C LYS A 123 7.25 14.73 15.87
N HIS A 124 7.79 13.80 15.12
CA HIS A 124 9.05 14.01 14.40
C HIS A 124 8.89 14.98 13.21
N ALA A 125 7.77 14.86 12.47
CA ALA A 125 7.43 15.72 11.34
C ALA A 125 7.31 17.21 11.72
N GLU A 126 7.04 17.54 13.00
CA GLU A 126 7.07 18.91 13.54
C GLU A 126 8.40 19.62 13.25
N ASN A 127 9.51 18.89 13.20
CA ASN A 127 10.82 19.44 12.87
C ASN A 127 10.96 19.85 11.40
N PHE A 128 10.03 19.38 10.55
CA PHE A 128 9.95 19.60 9.11
C PHE A 128 8.58 20.19 8.73
N LYS A 129 8.07 21.11 9.53
CA LYS A 129 6.66 21.61 9.48
C LYS A 129 6.27 22.24 8.14
N ASP A 130 7.23 22.72 7.36
CA ASP A 130 6.99 23.36 6.07
C ASP A 130 7.02 22.36 4.91
N ASN A 131 7.42 21.12 5.16
CA ASN A 131 7.39 20.04 4.17
C ASN A 131 5.94 19.60 3.87
N ILE A 132 5.78 18.96 2.73
CA ILE A 132 4.52 18.30 2.38
C ILE A 132 4.48 16.95 3.11
N ASN A 133 3.45 16.74 3.91
CA ASN A 133 3.28 15.54 4.72
C ASN A 133 2.26 14.60 4.06
N ILE A 134 2.73 13.54 3.42
CA ILE A 134 1.90 12.50 2.82
C ILE A 134 1.63 11.42 3.87
N VAL A 135 0.37 11.22 4.23
CA VAL A 135 -0.04 10.34 5.33
C VAL A 135 -0.99 9.27 4.83
N GLU A 136 -0.53 8.03 4.83
CA GLU A 136 -1.34 6.86 4.50
C GLU A 136 -2.17 6.43 5.70
N ALA A 137 -3.50 6.28 5.52
CA ALA A 137 -4.38 5.70 6.53
C ALA A 137 -4.07 4.21 6.74
N GLY A 138 -4.03 3.77 7.99
CA GLY A 138 -3.75 2.37 8.32
C GLY A 138 -4.93 1.46 8.04
N LEU A 139 -6.06 1.73 8.72
CA LEU A 139 -7.28 0.96 8.57
C LEU A 139 -8.49 1.89 8.50
N PHE A 140 -9.29 1.80 7.42
CA PHE A 140 -10.40 2.74 7.21
C PHE A 140 -9.94 4.20 7.17
N HIS A 141 -10.63 5.10 7.87
CA HIS A 141 -10.21 6.49 8.10
C HIS A 141 -10.92 7.13 9.28
N ARG A 142 -12.21 6.88 9.45
CA ARG A 142 -13.07 7.60 10.42
C ARG A 142 -12.50 7.65 11.84
N PHE A 143 -11.96 6.54 12.32
CA PHE A 143 -11.31 6.39 13.63
C PHE A 143 -9.85 5.97 13.54
N ASP A 144 -9.25 6.11 12.36
CA ASP A 144 -7.85 5.83 12.18
C ASP A 144 -6.99 6.91 12.86
N SER A 145 -5.90 6.51 13.51
CA SER A 145 -5.02 7.45 14.22
C SER A 145 -4.37 8.51 13.32
N THR A 146 -4.41 8.31 12.01
CA THR A 146 -3.97 9.32 11.03
C THR A 146 -5.02 10.42 10.79
N ASN A 147 -6.27 10.25 11.25
CA ASN A 147 -7.35 11.23 11.08
C ASN A 147 -7.41 12.23 12.26
N VAL A 148 -6.33 12.95 12.48
CA VAL A 148 -6.17 13.89 13.61
C VAL A 148 -5.92 15.34 13.19
N PHE A 149 -5.82 15.59 11.90
CA PHE A 149 -5.57 16.92 11.35
C PHE A 149 -6.88 17.71 11.22
N LYS A 150 -6.80 19.02 11.40
CA LYS A 150 -7.95 19.92 11.25
C LYS A 150 -8.17 20.38 9.81
N GLU A 151 -7.10 20.37 9.02
CA GLU A 151 -7.09 20.74 7.60
C GLU A 151 -6.09 19.88 6.85
N ASN A 152 -6.31 19.70 5.56
CA ASN A 152 -5.37 19.10 4.63
C ASN A 152 -5.44 19.81 3.27
N LEU A 153 -4.40 19.64 2.45
CA LEU A 153 -4.38 20.14 1.08
C LEU A 153 -5.33 19.36 0.19
N MET A 154 -5.36 18.05 0.40
CA MET A 154 -6.17 17.12 -0.39
C MET A 154 -6.25 15.75 0.24
N THR A 155 -7.20 14.97 -0.25
CA THR A 155 -7.33 13.53 0.03
C THR A 155 -7.29 12.75 -1.29
N LEU A 156 -6.51 11.68 -1.34
CA LEU A 156 -6.53 10.71 -2.43
C LEU A 156 -7.29 9.47 -1.95
N ILE A 157 -8.28 9.05 -2.73
CA ILE A 157 -9.04 7.82 -2.47
C ILE A 157 -8.59 6.76 -3.48
N GLY A 158 -7.96 5.70 -2.99
CA GLY A 158 -7.57 4.53 -3.77
C GLY A 158 -8.76 3.64 -4.12
N VAL A 159 -8.47 2.42 -4.54
CA VAL A 159 -9.50 1.41 -4.80
C VAL A 159 -10.16 1.00 -3.49
N ILE A 160 -11.49 1.09 -3.44
CA ILE A 160 -12.28 0.58 -2.32
C ILE A 160 -12.88 -0.77 -2.72
N HIS A 161 -12.67 -1.75 -1.87
CA HIS A 161 -13.15 -3.11 -2.04
C HIS A 161 -13.56 -3.70 -0.69
N ASN A 162 -14.25 -4.82 -0.73
CA ASN A 162 -14.59 -5.61 0.45
C ASN A 162 -13.30 -6.02 1.17
N ASP A 163 -13.11 -5.52 2.36
CA ASP A 163 -11.99 -5.86 3.22
C ASP A 163 -12.34 -5.53 4.68
N HIS A 164 -11.70 -6.23 5.61
CA HIS A 164 -11.82 -5.95 7.04
C HIS A 164 -13.25 -5.97 7.63
N PHE A 165 -14.15 -6.77 7.05
CA PHE A 165 -15.56 -6.86 7.48
C PHE A 165 -15.73 -7.22 8.95
N GLN A 166 -14.75 -7.93 9.55
CA GLN A 166 -14.78 -8.28 10.97
C GLN A 166 -14.79 -7.06 11.90
N TRP A 167 -14.40 -5.88 11.41
CA TRP A 167 -14.32 -4.64 12.17
C TRP A 167 -15.49 -3.67 11.87
N LEU A 168 -16.43 -4.07 11.02
CA LEU A 168 -17.56 -3.25 10.62
C LEU A 168 -18.84 -3.67 11.33
N GLU A 169 -19.63 -2.68 11.76
CA GLU A 169 -21.02 -2.90 12.16
C GLU A 169 -21.87 -3.30 10.95
N ASN A 170 -21.78 -2.52 9.88
CA ASN A 170 -22.36 -2.85 8.58
C ASN A 170 -21.34 -3.58 7.70
N LYS A 171 -21.42 -4.92 7.66
CA LYS A 171 -20.53 -5.81 6.91
C LYS A 171 -20.86 -5.81 5.42
N SER A 172 -20.76 -4.65 4.79
CA SER A 172 -21.06 -4.42 3.37
C SER A 172 -20.06 -3.47 2.75
N ILE A 173 -20.08 -3.36 1.42
CA ILE A 173 -19.25 -2.38 0.69
C ILE A 173 -19.62 -0.94 1.09
N GLU A 174 -20.89 -0.67 1.37
CA GLU A 174 -21.36 0.63 1.88
C GLU A 174 -20.75 0.94 3.23
N GLY A 175 -20.62 -0.06 4.12
CA GLY A 175 -19.94 0.07 5.40
C GLY A 175 -18.47 0.42 5.23
N VAL A 176 -17.75 -0.23 4.31
CA VAL A 176 -16.36 0.08 3.99
C VAL A 176 -16.23 1.51 3.45
N ILE A 177 -17.09 1.90 2.49
CA ILE A 177 -17.12 3.24 1.92
C ILE A 177 -17.35 4.28 3.02
N TYR A 178 -18.35 4.05 3.89
CA TYR A 178 -18.66 4.95 5.00
C TYR A 178 -17.45 5.15 5.93
N GLU A 179 -16.81 4.08 6.38
CA GLU A 179 -15.64 4.16 7.27
C GLU A 179 -14.45 4.91 6.64
N LYS A 180 -14.32 4.86 5.32
CA LYS A 180 -13.24 5.54 4.59
C LYS A 180 -13.56 6.99 4.23
N THR A 181 -14.83 7.38 4.14
CA THR A 181 -15.24 8.69 3.59
C THR A 181 -15.94 9.61 4.57
N ALA A 182 -16.59 9.08 5.62
CA ALA A 182 -17.48 9.85 6.49
C ALA A 182 -16.84 11.02 7.24
N LYS A 183 -15.53 11.00 7.45
CA LYS A 183 -14.79 12.03 8.19
C LYS A 183 -13.65 12.64 7.35
N LEU A 184 -13.75 12.61 6.03
CA LEU A 184 -12.81 13.31 5.18
C LEU A 184 -12.98 14.82 5.33
N LEU A 185 -11.85 15.52 5.39
CA LEU A 185 -11.81 16.98 5.48
C LEU A 185 -12.31 17.63 4.19
N ASN A 186 -12.87 18.82 4.32
CA ASN A 186 -13.29 19.63 3.16
C ASN A 186 -12.08 20.32 2.53
N SER A 187 -11.63 19.80 1.38
CA SER A 187 -10.48 20.33 0.64
C SER A 187 -10.59 20.00 -0.84
N ASN A 188 -9.70 19.14 -1.36
CA ASN A 188 -9.78 18.58 -2.70
C ASN A 188 -9.72 17.04 -2.56
N ILE A 189 -10.56 16.32 -3.26
CA ILE A 189 -10.61 14.87 -3.20
C ILE A 189 -10.38 14.31 -4.61
N PHE A 190 -9.37 13.47 -4.76
CA PHE A 190 -9.06 12.77 -6.01
C PHE A 190 -9.41 11.30 -5.86
N ILE A 191 -10.29 10.80 -6.70
CA ILE A 191 -10.83 9.45 -6.62
C ILE A 191 -10.27 8.61 -7.77
N ASN A 192 -9.50 7.58 -7.41
CA ASN A 192 -8.90 6.63 -8.34
C ASN A 192 -9.97 5.79 -9.05
N LYS A 193 -9.58 5.16 -10.15
CA LYS A 193 -10.41 4.16 -10.83
C LYS A 193 -10.87 3.09 -9.84
N GLN A 194 -12.18 2.87 -9.79
CA GLN A 194 -12.77 1.82 -8.98
C GLN A 194 -12.96 0.53 -9.80
N VAL A 195 -13.20 -0.58 -9.14
CA VAL A 195 -13.38 -1.89 -9.79
C VAL A 195 -14.58 -1.91 -10.74
N ASN A 196 -15.60 -1.09 -10.46
CA ASN A 196 -16.77 -0.90 -11.32
C ASN A 196 -17.44 0.46 -11.05
N ASN A 197 -18.38 0.81 -11.91
CA ASN A 197 -19.13 2.07 -11.80
C ASN A 197 -20.05 2.10 -10.56
N GLU A 198 -20.58 0.96 -10.13
CA GLU A 198 -21.46 0.90 -8.95
C GLU A 198 -20.73 1.36 -7.69
N ILE A 199 -19.52 0.91 -7.46
CA ILE A 199 -18.69 1.35 -6.31
C ILE A 199 -18.34 2.83 -6.45
N ARG A 200 -17.98 3.30 -7.65
CA ARG A 200 -17.72 4.73 -7.88
C ARG A 200 -18.95 5.58 -7.52
N ASP A 201 -20.14 5.20 -7.96
CA ASP A 201 -21.38 5.95 -7.74
C ASP A 201 -21.75 5.95 -6.24
N LYS A 202 -21.51 4.83 -5.52
CA LYS A 202 -21.67 4.76 -4.06
C LYS A 202 -20.67 5.69 -3.34
N ILE A 203 -19.44 5.81 -3.80
CA ILE A 203 -18.45 6.76 -3.26
C ILE A 203 -18.92 8.19 -3.53
N GLU A 204 -19.33 8.51 -4.74
CA GLU A 204 -19.86 9.85 -5.10
C GLU A 204 -21.03 10.24 -4.18
N LYS A 205 -21.98 9.32 -3.98
CA LYS A 205 -23.11 9.51 -3.04
C LYS A 205 -22.66 9.71 -1.60
N SER A 206 -21.68 8.96 -1.14
CA SER A 206 -21.14 9.10 0.24
C SER A 206 -20.50 10.46 0.49
N LEU A 207 -20.03 11.12 -0.57
CA LEU A 207 -19.37 12.42 -0.54
C LEU A 207 -20.32 13.61 -0.83
N GLU A 208 -21.62 13.39 -1.02
CA GLU A 208 -22.57 14.48 -1.35
C GLU A 208 -22.56 15.62 -0.34
N LYS A 209 -22.46 15.31 0.96
CA LYS A 209 -22.42 16.28 2.05
C LYS A 209 -21.05 16.91 2.28
N ASN A 210 -20.00 16.36 1.70
CA ASN A 210 -18.66 16.92 1.77
C ASN A 210 -18.52 18.05 0.73
N THR A 211 -18.11 19.23 1.14
CA THR A 211 -18.04 20.43 0.30
C THR A 211 -16.77 20.55 -0.54
N SER A 212 -15.90 19.52 -0.50
CA SER A 212 -14.67 19.46 -1.30
C SER A 212 -14.93 19.55 -2.80
N ASN A 213 -13.97 20.05 -3.55
CA ASN A 213 -13.86 19.76 -4.97
C ASN A 213 -13.52 18.29 -5.16
N LYS A 214 -14.24 17.59 -6.03
CA LYS A 214 -14.10 16.15 -6.25
C LYS A 214 -13.69 15.90 -7.70
N TYR A 215 -12.62 15.11 -7.88
CA TYR A 215 -12.05 14.78 -9.18
C TYR A 215 -12.05 13.26 -9.35
N PHE A 216 -12.82 12.75 -10.29
CA PHE A 216 -13.01 11.32 -10.53
C PHE A 216 -12.22 10.84 -11.72
N PHE A 217 -11.54 9.71 -11.57
CA PHE A 217 -11.00 8.99 -12.72
C PHE A 217 -12.11 8.64 -13.73
N GLY A 218 -11.83 8.85 -15.02
CA GLY A 218 -12.77 8.62 -16.13
C GLY A 218 -13.77 9.74 -16.38
N LYS A 219 -13.82 10.77 -15.51
CA LYS A 219 -14.66 11.95 -15.65
C LYS A 219 -13.81 13.22 -15.73
N ASP A 220 -12.95 13.45 -14.77
CA ASP A 220 -12.15 14.67 -14.63
C ASP A 220 -10.69 14.46 -15.06
N PHE A 221 -10.19 13.25 -15.00
CA PHE A 221 -8.89 12.84 -15.52
C PHE A 221 -8.91 11.39 -15.98
N ASN A 222 -8.01 11.05 -16.90
CA ASN A 222 -7.91 9.71 -17.47
C ASN A 222 -6.47 9.37 -17.86
N ILE A 223 -6.19 8.09 -18.02
CA ILE A 223 -4.94 7.56 -18.56
C ILE A 223 -5.22 6.32 -19.38
N ALA A 224 -4.54 6.17 -20.50
CA ALA A 224 -4.66 5.01 -21.36
C ALA A 224 -3.32 4.68 -22.01
N LYS A 225 -3.09 3.38 -22.27
CA LYS A 225 -1.99 2.91 -23.11
C LYS A 225 -2.54 2.70 -24.53
N SER A 226 -1.96 3.39 -25.50
CA SER A 226 -2.32 3.24 -26.92
C SER A 226 -1.84 1.90 -27.47
N GLU A 227 -2.39 1.47 -28.61
CA GLU A 227 -1.93 0.26 -29.33
C GLU A 227 -0.42 0.31 -29.68
N ASN A 228 0.11 1.50 -29.87
CA ASN A 228 1.55 1.72 -30.15
C ASN A 228 2.40 1.76 -28.86
N GLY A 229 1.83 1.48 -27.70
CA GLY A 229 2.54 1.42 -26.42
C GLY A 229 2.76 2.79 -25.75
N PHE A 230 2.29 3.90 -26.34
CA PHE A 230 2.36 5.21 -25.71
C PHE A 230 1.32 5.34 -24.59
N ILE A 231 1.72 5.96 -23.49
CA ILE A 231 0.84 6.28 -22.38
C ILE A 231 0.38 7.71 -22.53
N GLN A 232 -0.93 7.90 -22.61
CA GLN A 232 -1.57 9.21 -22.70
C GLN A 232 -2.36 9.48 -21.42
N TYR A 233 -2.06 10.58 -20.80
CA TYR A 233 -2.81 11.13 -19.66
C TYR A 233 -3.56 12.38 -20.13
N GLN A 234 -4.77 12.59 -19.62
CA GLN A 234 -5.61 13.76 -19.92
C GLN A 234 -6.33 14.25 -18.67
N ASP A 235 -6.38 15.56 -18.51
CA ASP A 235 -7.23 16.28 -17.56
C ASP A 235 -7.66 17.63 -18.15
N GLU A 236 -8.30 18.51 -17.36
CA GLU A 236 -8.73 19.84 -17.78
C GLU A 236 -7.58 20.76 -18.21
N LEU A 237 -6.35 20.49 -17.77
CA LEU A 237 -5.14 21.26 -18.11
C LEU A 237 -4.51 20.80 -19.44
N GLY A 238 -5.06 19.75 -20.06
CA GLY A 238 -4.61 19.22 -21.34
C GLY A 238 -3.99 17.82 -21.26
N GLU A 239 -3.50 17.36 -22.40
CA GLU A 239 -2.95 16.04 -22.60
C GLU A 239 -1.45 15.97 -22.32
N LEU A 240 -1.00 14.83 -21.81
CA LEU A 240 0.42 14.48 -21.61
C LEU A 240 0.72 13.12 -22.23
N VAL A 241 1.79 13.07 -23.05
CA VAL A 241 2.42 11.80 -23.38
C VAL A 241 3.44 11.47 -22.30
N LEU A 242 3.30 10.31 -21.70
CA LEU A 242 4.09 9.87 -20.55
C LEU A 242 4.97 8.68 -20.91
N PRO A 243 6.14 8.57 -20.29
CA PRO A 243 6.92 7.33 -20.30
C PRO A 243 6.24 6.26 -19.45
N GLU A 244 6.66 5.01 -19.57
CA GLU A 244 6.21 3.98 -18.63
C GLU A 244 6.70 4.29 -17.21
N PRO A 245 5.80 4.19 -16.21
CA PRO A 245 6.19 4.27 -14.80
C PRO A 245 7.14 3.15 -14.42
N SER A 246 7.99 3.38 -13.42
CA SER A 246 8.89 2.34 -12.89
C SER A 246 8.18 1.22 -12.14
N ILE A 247 6.90 1.40 -11.77
CA ILE A 247 6.06 0.39 -11.14
C ILE A 247 5.18 -0.31 -12.19
N LEU A 248 5.16 -1.65 -12.16
CA LEU A 248 4.55 -2.47 -13.21
C LEU A 248 3.06 -2.74 -13.01
N GLY A 249 2.37 -2.99 -14.11
CA GLY A 249 0.97 -3.40 -14.16
C GLY A 249 0.01 -2.27 -14.53
N ASP A 250 -1.03 -2.58 -15.31
CA ASP A 250 -2.01 -1.59 -15.79
C ASP A 250 -2.73 -0.85 -14.65
N HIS A 251 -2.98 -1.54 -13.53
CA HIS A 251 -3.56 -0.93 -12.35
C HIS A 251 -2.67 0.18 -11.76
N GLN A 252 -1.36 0.10 -11.94
CA GLN A 252 -0.43 1.14 -11.50
C GLN A 252 -0.55 2.41 -12.35
N LEU A 253 -0.92 2.29 -13.63
CA LEU A 253 -1.22 3.48 -14.45
C LEU A 253 -2.35 4.30 -13.83
N TYR A 254 -3.40 3.65 -13.33
CA TYR A 254 -4.52 4.33 -12.66
C TYR A 254 -4.09 4.99 -11.35
N ASN A 255 -3.25 4.31 -10.56
CA ASN A 255 -2.70 4.85 -9.31
C ASN A 255 -1.83 6.08 -9.56
N VAL A 256 -0.95 5.98 -10.56
CA VAL A 256 -0.07 7.08 -10.99
C VAL A 256 -0.89 8.24 -11.53
N SER A 257 -1.95 7.98 -12.34
CA SER A 257 -2.79 9.03 -12.90
C SER A 257 -3.48 9.89 -11.83
N THR A 258 -3.91 9.27 -10.72
CA THR A 258 -4.49 9.99 -9.59
C THR A 258 -3.47 10.91 -8.93
N SER A 259 -2.22 10.46 -8.77
CA SER A 259 -1.13 11.30 -8.26
C SER A 259 -0.74 12.41 -9.22
N ILE A 260 -0.80 12.17 -10.54
CA ILE A 260 -0.58 13.21 -11.57
C ILE A 260 -1.66 14.27 -11.49
N ALA A 261 -2.94 13.86 -11.47
CA ALA A 261 -4.07 14.79 -11.37
C ALA A 261 -3.94 15.70 -10.14
N ALA A 262 -3.63 15.10 -8.99
CA ALA A 262 -3.42 15.82 -7.74
C ALA A 262 -2.23 16.79 -7.82
N SER A 263 -1.09 16.36 -8.35
CA SER A 263 0.13 17.18 -8.44
C SER A 263 -0.04 18.35 -9.42
N ARG A 264 -0.70 18.14 -10.56
CA ARG A 264 -0.98 19.21 -11.53
C ARG A 264 -1.96 20.23 -10.96
N LYS A 265 -3.07 19.75 -10.37
CA LYS A 265 -4.15 20.63 -9.92
C LYS A 265 -3.78 21.45 -8.69
N ILE A 266 -3.08 20.85 -7.73
CA ILE A 266 -2.80 21.49 -6.42
C ILE A 266 -1.47 22.22 -6.41
N PHE A 267 -0.44 21.66 -7.07
CA PHE A 267 0.92 22.19 -7.04
C PHE A 267 1.39 22.83 -8.37
N ASN A 268 0.56 22.75 -9.41
CA ASN A 268 0.91 23.24 -10.74
C ASN A 268 2.26 22.70 -11.26
N ILE A 269 2.49 21.39 -11.05
CA ILE A 269 3.75 20.73 -11.41
C ILE A 269 3.90 20.69 -12.94
N LYS A 270 5.07 21.09 -13.44
CA LYS A 270 5.41 21.05 -14.87
C LYS A 270 5.55 19.59 -15.35
N ASP A 271 5.21 19.40 -16.63
CA ASP A 271 5.19 18.10 -17.30
C ASP A 271 6.51 17.33 -17.21
N GLU A 272 7.64 18.02 -17.29
CA GLU A 272 8.98 17.41 -17.19
C GLU A 272 9.22 16.72 -15.83
N TYR A 273 8.77 17.34 -14.73
CA TYR A 273 8.88 16.77 -13.39
C TYR A 273 7.95 15.58 -13.18
N ILE A 274 6.75 15.62 -13.82
CA ILE A 274 5.83 14.49 -13.83
C ILE A 274 6.47 13.30 -14.53
N ARG A 275 7.01 13.51 -15.76
CA ARG A 275 7.70 12.45 -16.53
C ARG A 275 8.88 11.85 -15.77
N ASN A 276 9.68 12.69 -15.14
CA ASN A 276 10.81 12.24 -14.35
C ASN A 276 10.36 11.54 -13.06
N GLY A 277 9.35 12.07 -12.40
CA GLY A 277 8.81 11.51 -11.16
C GLY A 277 8.29 10.08 -11.35
N ILE A 278 7.50 9.83 -12.38
CA ILE A 278 6.92 8.50 -12.60
C ILE A 278 7.96 7.44 -13.02
N LYS A 279 9.08 7.84 -13.63
CA LYS A 279 10.21 6.94 -13.93
C LYS A 279 11.01 6.54 -12.69
N ASN A 280 10.94 7.34 -11.63
CA ASN A 280 11.75 7.19 -10.42
C ASN A 280 10.94 6.77 -9.20
N ILE A 281 9.73 6.23 -9.38
CA ILE A 281 8.95 5.68 -8.27
C ILE A 281 9.69 4.45 -7.75
N SER A 282 10.03 4.45 -6.46
CA SER A 282 10.67 3.31 -5.79
C SER A 282 9.69 2.73 -4.76
N LEU A 283 9.03 1.66 -5.15
CA LEU A 283 8.07 0.96 -4.30
C LEU A 283 8.29 -0.56 -4.42
N LYS A 284 8.64 -1.17 -3.30
CA LYS A 284 8.91 -2.61 -3.23
C LYS A 284 7.64 -3.44 -3.13
N ALA A 285 7.73 -4.70 -3.56
CA ALA A 285 6.65 -5.69 -3.46
C ALA A 285 5.32 -5.26 -4.12
N ARG A 286 5.41 -4.63 -5.29
CA ARG A 286 4.28 -4.31 -6.17
C ARG A 286 4.65 -4.66 -7.60
N LEU A 287 4.53 -5.95 -7.97
CA LEU A 287 5.08 -6.56 -9.19
C LEU A 287 6.57 -6.19 -9.35
N ASP A 288 7.29 -6.25 -8.26
CA ASP A 288 8.68 -5.79 -8.13
C ASP A 288 9.63 -6.90 -8.58
N GLU A 289 10.40 -6.63 -9.64
CA GLU A 289 11.38 -7.59 -10.16
C GLU A 289 12.68 -7.54 -9.39
N ILE A 290 13.05 -8.65 -8.76
CA ILE A 290 14.33 -8.84 -8.09
C ILE A 290 15.40 -9.13 -9.14
N LYS A 291 16.32 -8.19 -9.34
CA LYS A 291 17.35 -8.24 -10.41
C LYS A 291 18.69 -8.80 -9.97
N SER A 292 18.96 -8.86 -8.68
CA SER A 292 20.23 -9.34 -8.12
C SER A 292 20.01 -9.91 -6.71
N GLY A 293 20.98 -10.62 -6.20
CA GLY A 293 20.97 -11.20 -4.85
C GLY A 293 20.83 -12.72 -4.88
N LYS A 294 20.93 -13.33 -3.69
CA LYS A 294 20.99 -14.79 -3.51
C LYS A 294 19.84 -15.54 -4.19
N LEU A 295 18.60 -15.08 -3.97
CA LEU A 295 17.42 -15.77 -4.54
C LEU A 295 17.35 -15.58 -6.05
N LYS A 296 17.77 -14.42 -6.56
CA LYS A 296 17.87 -14.22 -8.01
C LYS A 296 18.94 -15.10 -8.64
N ASP A 297 20.06 -15.32 -7.97
CA ASP A 297 21.10 -16.24 -8.44
C ASP A 297 20.57 -17.68 -8.52
N ILE A 298 19.77 -18.10 -7.53
CA ILE A 298 19.09 -19.42 -7.54
C ILE A 298 18.06 -19.51 -8.67
N ALA A 299 17.32 -18.43 -8.96
CA ALA A 299 16.33 -18.37 -10.03
C ALA A 299 16.97 -18.44 -11.44
N GLY A 300 18.27 -18.12 -11.56
CA GLY A 300 19.02 -18.19 -12.81
C GLY A 300 18.46 -17.26 -13.89
N ASN A 301 18.16 -17.80 -15.07
CA ASN A 301 17.62 -17.05 -16.20
C ASN A 301 16.15 -16.64 -16.04
N ASN A 302 15.46 -17.12 -15.00
CA ASN A 302 14.08 -16.76 -14.77
C ASN A 302 13.94 -15.36 -14.17
N LYS A 303 12.86 -14.66 -14.52
CA LYS A 303 12.48 -13.45 -13.79
C LYS A 303 11.94 -13.84 -12.41
N LEU A 304 12.41 -13.19 -11.38
CA LEU A 304 11.89 -13.34 -10.01
C LEU A 304 11.13 -12.07 -9.66
N VAL A 305 9.80 -12.18 -9.50
CA VAL A 305 8.91 -11.06 -9.25
C VAL A 305 8.17 -11.27 -7.94
N ILE A 306 8.01 -10.22 -7.14
CA ILE A 306 7.30 -10.26 -5.87
C ILE A 306 6.15 -9.26 -5.84
N ASP A 307 5.03 -9.67 -5.25
CA ASP A 307 3.89 -8.79 -4.97
C ASP A 307 3.24 -9.14 -3.63
N GLY A 308 3.00 -8.14 -2.80
CA GLY A 308 2.37 -8.29 -1.48
C GLY A 308 0.83 -8.36 -1.51
N GLY A 309 0.22 -8.44 -2.69
CA GLY A 309 -1.22 -8.55 -2.86
C GLY A 309 -1.80 -9.80 -2.18
N HIS A 310 -2.90 -9.63 -1.44
CA HIS A 310 -3.46 -10.66 -0.57
C HIS A 310 -4.99 -10.64 -0.49
N ASN A 311 -5.65 -9.89 -1.35
CA ASN A 311 -7.11 -9.83 -1.45
C ASN A 311 -7.56 -10.00 -2.91
N ILE A 312 -8.86 -10.18 -3.12
CA ILE A 312 -9.44 -10.47 -4.45
C ILE A 312 -9.11 -9.37 -5.46
N SER A 313 -9.21 -8.09 -5.08
CA SER A 313 -8.90 -6.98 -6.00
C SER A 313 -7.43 -6.99 -6.44
N ALA A 314 -6.51 -7.30 -5.53
CA ALA A 314 -5.09 -7.44 -5.85
C ALA A 314 -4.85 -8.64 -6.76
N SER A 315 -5.47 -9.81 -6.48
CA SER A 315 -5.30 -10.99 -7.32
C SER A 315 -5.78 -10.76 -8.76
N LEU A 316 -6.89 -10.06 -8.95
CA LEU A 316 -7.39 -9.70 -10.29
C LEU A 316 -6.41 -8.78 -11.03
N SER A 317 -5.83 -7.80 -10.35
CA SER A 317 -4.82 -6.91 -10.95
C SER A 317 -3.55 -7.65 -11.35
N ILE A 318 -3.06 -8.53 -10.47
CA ILE A 318 -1.88 -9.38 -10.73
C ILE A 318 -2.18 -10.36 -11.87
N ALA A 319 -3.36 -10.99 -11.88
CA ALA A 319 -3.78 -11.91 -12.93
C ALA A 319 -3.87 -11.23 -14.30
N ASN A 320 -4.32 -9.97 -14.34
CA ASN A 320 -4.30 -9.17 -15.57
C ASN A 320 -2.87 -8.95 -16.08
N TRP A 321 -1.93 -8.64 -15.18
CA TRP A 321 -0.53 -8.53 -15.54
C TRP A 321 0.03 -9.86 -16.05
N VAL A 322 -0.28 -10.99 -15.40
CA VAL A 322 0.14 -12.35 -15.83
C VAL A 322 -0.33 -12.66 -17.24
N LYS A 323 -1.60 -12.36 -17.59
CA LYS A 323 -2.15 -12.57 -18.94
C LYS A 323 -1.40 -11.82 -20.05
N ASN A 324 -0.76 -10.71 -19.71
CA ASN A 324 -0.01 -9.87 -20.65
C ASN A 324 1.46 -10.27 -20.76
N GLN A 325 1.91 -11.34 -20.07
CA GLN A 325 3.29 -11.83 -20.21
C GLN A 325 3.38 -12.83 -21.37
N ASN A 326 4.52 -12.83 -22.05
CA ASN A 326 4.85 -13.81 -23.09
C ASN A 326 5.44 -15.09 -22.49
N GLU A 327 6.07 -14.99 -21.33
CA GLU A 327 6.69 -16.10 -20.63
C GLU A 327 5.67 -16.89 -19.78
N GLU A 328 5.91 -18.17 -19.60
CA GLU A 328 5.16 -18.97 -18.64
C GLU A 328 5.36 -18.45 -17.22
N VAL A 329 4.27 -18.36 -16.47
CA VAL A 329 4.28 -17.89 -15.09
C VAL A 329 4.05 -19.03 -14.12
N ASN A 330 4.91 -19.17 -13.13
CA ASN A 330 4.78 -20.08 -11.99
C ASN A 330 4.61 -19.28 -10.72
N LEU A 331 3.59 -19.59 -9.92
CA LEU A 331 3.34 -18.92 -8.65
C LEU A 331 4.00 -19.62 -7.48
N ILE A 332 4.50 -18.84 -6.55
CA ILE A 332 4.78 -19.24 -5.15
C ILE A 332 3.81 -18.45 -4.28
N VAL A 333 3.01 -19.13 -3.45
CA VAL A 333 1.93 -18.49 -2.69
C VAL A 333 2.02 -18.86 -1.21
N GLY A 334 1.98 -17.85 -0.36
CA GLY A 334 1.79 -17.96 1.07
C GLY A 334 0.84 -16.87 1.57
N MET A 335 -0.16 -17.22 2.40
CA MET A 335 -1.20 -16.28 2.84
C MET A 335 -1.45 -16.36 4.34
N MET A 336 -2.03 -15.29 4.89
CA MET A 336 -2.52 -15.26 6.27
C MET A 336 -3.87 -15.99 6.37
N LYS A 337 -4.21 -16.54 7.55
CA LYS A 337 -5.44 -17.35 7.81
C LYS A 337 -6.74 -16.60 7.55
N ASP A 338 -6.74 -15.29 7.77
CA ASP A 338 -7.92 -14.41 7.69
C ASP A 338 -8.27 -13.95 6.27
N LYS A 339 -7.61 -14.50 5.25
CA LYS A 339 -7.79 -14.11 3.84
C LYS A 339 -8.70 -15.06 3.06
N GLU A 340 -9.22 -14.57 1.92
CA GLU A 340 -10.11 -15.31 1.02
C GLU A 340 -9.27 -16.14 0.04
N HIS A 341 -8.78 -17.29 0.50
CA HIS A 341 -7.78 -18.11 -0.18
C HIS A 341 -8.24 -18.64 -1.53
N VAL A 342 -9.47 -19.17 -1.58
CA VAL A 342 -10.02 -19.79 -2.80
C VAL A 342 -10.26 -18.74 -3.87
N GLU A 343 -10.89 -17.65 -3.51
CA GLU A 343 -11.20 -16.52 -4.41
C GLU A 343 -9.92 -15.85 -4.92
N PHE A 344 -8.90 -15.73 -4.06
CA PHE A 344 -7.60 -15.21 -4.46
C PHE A 344 -6.95 -16.08 -5.54
N ILE A 345 -6.91 -17.39 -5.34
CA ILE A 345 -6.28 -18.34 -6.27
C ILE A 345 -7.08 -18.49 -7.57
N LYS A 346 -8.41 -18.40 -7.49
CA LYS A 346 -9.30 -18.50 -8.66
C LYS A 346 -8.95 -17.51 -9.77
N ALA A 347 -8.42 -16.33 -9.44
CA ALA A 347 -8.00 -15.35 -10.42
C ALA A 347 -6.88 -15.86 -11.37
N PHE A 348 -6.13 -16.87 -10.93
CA PHE A 348 -4.99 -17.43 -11.66
C PHE A 348 -5.30 -18.74 -12.41
N GLU A 349 -6.53 -19.24 -12.32
CA GLU A 349 -6.94 -20.45 -13.04
C GLU A 349 -6.73 -20.30 -14.55
N ASN A 350 -6.14 -21.32 -15.16
CA ASN A 350 -5.85 -21.39 -16.60
C ASN A 350 -4.90 -20.33 -17.18
N ILE A 351 -4.25 -19.53 -16.34
CA ILE A 351 -3.30 -18.50 -16.80
C ILE A 351 -1.90 -18.68 -16.23
N VAL A 352 -1.70 -19.59 -15.29
CA VAL A 352 -0.38 -19.94 -14.75
C VAL A 352 -0.08 -21.41 -14.96
N ASN A 353 1.20 -21.75 -15.10
CA ASN A 353 1.67 -23.10 -15.34
C ASN A 353 1.61 -23.98 -14.08
N SER A 354 1.97 -23.43 -12.93
CA SER A 354 1.90 -24.13 -11.64
C SER A 354 1.74 -23.15 -10.47
N ILE A 355 1.24 -23.68 -9.35
CA ILE A 355 1.11 -22.96 -8.08
C ILE A 355 1.81 -23.78 -6.99
N THR A 356 2.84 -23.22 -6.38
CA THR A 356 3.56 -23.81 -5.25
C THR A 356 3.10 -23.12 -3.97
N LEU A 357 2.48 -23.88 -3.06
CA LEU A 357 2.05 -23.40 -1.75
C LEU A 357 3.15 -23.59 -0.73
N ILE A 358 3.42 -22.56 0.07
CA ILE A 358 4.43 -22.58 1.13
C ILE A 358 3.88 -21.98 2.43
N ASP A 359 4.50 -22.36 3.53
CA ASP A 359 4.31 -21.67 4.81
C ASP A 359 5.07 -20.34 4.79
N ILE A 360 4.51 -19.30 5.41
CA ILE A 360 5.24 -18.04 5.60
C ILE A 360 6.10 -18.20 6.86
N PRO A 361 7.43 -18.11 6.76
CA PRO A 361 8.31 -18.23 7.91
C PRO A 361 7.96 -17.22 9.03
N ASN A 362 8.09 -17.63 10.28
CA ASN A 362 7.93 -16.79 11.47
C ASN A 362 6.56 -16.08 11.59
N GLN A 363 5.50 -16.64 10.96
CA GLN A 363 4.14 -16.07 10.97
C GLN A 363 3.12 -17.08 11.49
N ASP A 364 2.84 -17.09 12.79
CA ASP A 364 1.85 -17.97 13.43
C ASP A 364 0.42 -17.76 12.90
N GLY A 365 0.14 -16.58 12.36
CA GLY A 365 -1.14 -16.22 11.73
C GLY A 365 -1.26 -16.67 10.27
N ALA A 366 -0.23 -17.29 9.67
CA ALA A 366 -0.30 -17.83 8.32
C ALA A 366 -1.09 -19.13 8.26
N ILE A 367 -1.76 -19.40 7.12
CA ILE A 367 -2.35 -20.70 6.84
C ILE A 367 -1.22 -21.68 6.50
N SER A 368 -1.29 -22.92 7.00
CA SER A 368 -0.35 -23.96 6.58
C SER A 368 -0.57 -24.33 5.11
N LYS A 369 0.50 -24.69 4.42
CA LYS A 369 0.43 -25.13 3.01
C LYS A 369 -0.49 -26.33 2.84
N GLU A 370 -0.54 -27.23 3.82
CA GLU A 370 -1.44 -28.40 3.83
C GLU A 370 -2.91 -27.99 3.93
N ASP A 371 -3.26 -27.10 4.85
CA ASP A 371 -4.63 -26.62 5.01
C ASP A 371 -5.06 -25.72 3.84
N PHE A 372 -4.12 -24.97 3.28
CA PHE A 372 -4.37 -24.18 2.08
C PHE A 372 -4.69 -25.11 0.89
N LYS A 373 -3.89 -26.18 0.70
CA LYS A 373 -4.16 -27.18 -0.34
C LYS A 373 -5.52 -27.83 -0.18
N LYS A 374 -5.91 -28.22 1.04
CA LYS A 374 -7.24 -28.82 1.32
C LYS A 374 -8.39 -27.89 0.89
N LYS A 375 -8.25 -26.58 1.08
CA LYS A 375 -9.26 -25.62 0.60
C LYS A 375 -9.39 -25.56 -0.93
N LEU A 376 -8.35 -25.95 -1.65
CA LEU A 376 -8.26 -25.92 -3.12
C LEU A 376 -8.47 -27.30 -3.78
N ASP A 377 -8.75 -28.35 -3.01
CA ASP A 377 -8.80 -29.75 -3.50
C ASP A 377 -9.80 -30.02 -4.64
N ASN A 378 -10.78 -29.14 -4.85
CA ASN A 378 -11.73 -29.23 -5.97
C ASN A 378 -11.28 -28.46 -7.22
N SER A 379 -10.09 -27.89 -7.23
CA SER A 379 -9.55 -27.12 -8.35
C SER A 379 -8.79 -28.02 -9.35
N LYS A 380 -8.82 -27.64 -10.62
CA LYS A 380 -8.01 -28.29 -11.69
C LYS A 380 -6.58 -27.72 -11.77
N LEU A 381 -6.10 -27.10 -10.70
CA LEU A 381 -4.81 -26.42 -10.67
C LEU A 381 -3.65 -27.41 -10.48
N ASN A 382 -2.53 -27.12 -11.12
CA ASN A 382 -1.27 -27.84 -10.88
C ASN A 382 -0.64 -27.35 -9.56
N LEU A 383 -1.13 -27.93 -8.44
CA LEU A 383 -0.72 -27.56 -7.09
C LEU A 383 0.47 -28.38 -6.61
N LYS A 384 1.49 -27.70 -6.10
CA LYS A 384 2.66 -28.28 -5.46
C LYS A 384 2.80 -27.74 -4.03
N LEU A 385 3.42 -28.53 -3.13
CA LEU A 385 3.83 -28.09 -1.82
C LEU A 385 5.35 -28.02 -1.77
N SER A 386 5.89 -27.02 -1.06
CA SER A 386 7.32 -26.90 -0.81
C SER A 386 7.60 -26.47 0.63
N ASN A 387 8.79 -26.78 1.13
CA ASN A 387 9.15 -26.51 2.51
C ASN A 387 9.74 -25.11 2.75
N GLY A 388 9.88 -24.31 1.70
CA GLY A 388 10.36 -22.94 1.85
C GLY A 388 10.62 -22.23 0.53
N ILE A 389 11.00 -20.96 0.66
CA ILE A 389 11.20 -20.03 -0.45
C ILE A 389 12.32 -20.50 -1.37
N GLU A 390 13.51 -20.80 -0.81
CA GLU A 390 14.68 -21.22 -1.60
C GLU A 390 14.44 -22.54 -2.34
N GLU A 391 13.84 -23.52 -1.68
CA GLU A 391 13.50 -24.80 -2.29
C GLU A 391 12.52 -24.64 -3.45
N SER A 392 11.50 -23.78 -3.26
CA SER A 392 10.51 -23.47 -4.28
C SER A 392 11.16 -22.86 -5.52
N ILE A 393 11.97 -21.82 -5.33
CA ILE A 393 12.67 -21.14 -6.44
C ILE A 393 13.61 -22.10 -7.15
N LYS A 394 14.40 -22.90 -6.42
CA LYS A 394 15.31 -23.91 -6.97
C LYS A 394 14.57 -24.99 -7.77
N SER A 395 13.40 -25.41 -7.30
CA SER A 395 12.58 -26.38 -8.03
C SER A 395 12.05 -25.80 -9.35
N LEU A 396 11.62 -24.54 -9.35
CA LEU A 396 11.08 -23.86 -10.52
C LEU A 396 12.19 -23.41 -11.49
N SER A 397 13.40 -23.15 -11.02
CA SER A 397 14.54 -22.73 -11.84
C SER A 397 15.05 -23.80 -12.81
N LYS A 398 14.56 -25.04 -12.70
CA LYS A 398 14.83 -26.11 -13.67
C LYS A 398 14.22 -25.83 -15.05
N ASN A 399 13.17 -25.02 -15.11
CA ASN A 399 12.62 -24.48 -16.34
C ASN A 399 13.23 -23.10 -16.57
N GLU A 400 13.81 -22.87 -17.73
CA GLU A 400 14.45 -21.60 -18.03
C GLU A 400 13.49 -20.64 -18.76
N ASN A 401 13.78 -19.35 -18.66
CA ASN A 401 13.05 -18.27 -19.34
C ASN A 401 11.56 -18.20 -18.93
N THR A 402 11.27 -18.47 -17.66
CA THR A 402 9.94 -18.33 -17.07
C THR A 402 9.90 -17.17 -16.08
N ILE A 403 8.70 -16.85 -15.60
CA ILE A 403 8.50 -15.91 -14.49
C ILE A 403 8.17 -16.71 -13.23
N ILE A 404 8.93 -16.52 -12.19
CA ILE A 404 8.62 -16.99 -10.83
C ILE A 404 8.01 -15.80 -10.09
N LEU A 405 6.70 -15.86 -9.82
CA LEU A 405 5.94 -14.79 -9.19
C LEU A 405 5.52 -15.19 -7.78
N CYS A 406 6.01 -14.50 -6.77
CA CYS A 406 5.70 -14.74 -5.36
C CYS A 406 4.61 -13.77 -4.89
N VAL A 407 3.48 -14.30 -4.38
CA VAL A 407 2.28 -13.50 -4.04
C VAL A 407 1.58 -14.02 -2.78
N GLY A 408 0.62 -13.25 -2.28
CA GLY A 408 -0.34 -13.66 -1.26
C GLY A 408 -0.14 -13.00 0.10
N SER A 409 1.01 -12.35 0.34
CA SER A 409 1.25 -11.65 1.61
C SER A 409 2.42 -10.67 1.52
N LEU A 410 2.29 -9.53 2.20
CA LEU A 410 3.41 -8.63 2.46
C LEU A 410 4.48 -9.27 3.37
N TYR A 411 4.07 -10.15 4.29
CA TYR A 411 5.02 -10.90 5.12
C TYR A 411 5.89 -11.85 4.28
N LEU A 412 5.27 -12.55 3.31
CA LEU A 412 6.03 -13.38 2.38
C LEU A 412 7.00 -12.54 1.55
N ALA A 413 6.55 -11.40 1.04
CA ALA A 413 7.41 -10.49 0.28
C ALA A 413 8.59 -9.98 1.13
N GLY A 414 8.35 -9.65 2.40
CA GLY A 414 9.39 -9.27 3.36
C GLY A 414 10.41 -10.38 3.58
N GLU A 415 9.96 -11.62 3.82
CA GLU A 415 10.85 -12.77 4.00
C GLU A 415 11.72 -13.02 2.75
N ILE A 416 11.15 -12.91 1.54
CA ILE A 416 11.89 -13.04 0.28
C ILE A 416 12.98 -11.96 0.18
N LEU A 417 12.65 -10.71 0.47
CA LEU A 417 13.62 -9.61 0.45
C LEU A 417 14.70 -9.76 1.51
N SER A 418 14.37 -10.34 2.67
CA SER A 418 15.33 -10.61 3.75
C SER A 418 16.33 -11.73 3.40
N LEU A 419 15.90 -12.71 2.60
CA LEU A 419 16.72 -13.85 2.20
C LEU A 419 17.58 -13.53 0.95
N ASN A 420 17.17 -12.54 0.18
CA ASN A 420 17.83 -12.15 -1.06
C ASN A 420 18.98 -11.18 -0.81
#